data_66d60ec18d9ddd0cbdc6c2633f12a68c
#
_entry.id   66d60ec18d9ddd0cbdc6c2633f12a68c
#
_cell.length_a   1.000
_cell.length_b   1.000
_cell.length_c   1.000
_cell.angle_alpha   90.00
_cell.angle_beta   90.00
_cell.angle_gamma   90.00
#
_symmetry.space_group_name_H-M   'P 1'
#
loop_
_entity.id
_entity.type
_entity.pdbx_description
1 polymer ?
#
loop_
_entity_poly.entity_id
_entity_poly.type
_entity_poly.pdbx_seq_one_letter_code
_entity_poly.pdbx_strand_id
1 'polypeptide(L)'
;MNIFDNEKINSGRQPEIDIAKGLSIVFMVWCHCFIMLTPEKWDLGVFIVDGVLGGPFAAPVFMMSVGIGICYSKRSTPKDGFRRGLILLGLGILLNVFRSVFPDLVRYIITGDSYYFYESLYYSVFSVDILQFAGLTFIFIALVKKLNLNNYILFAIAICFSLLGTYLRRTSTGSDIGDGFSGYLWGSNPESYFPFLNWFIFPAAGILFGFYLIRCNDKKKFYLLLSPACLILLIAYFIFVLPDKQWHSISPYYYFLDTVDAITFALLAVLCFALYYAMTQFFPKIKFKTLRRYSEHITAIYCIHWTILGFLTLIIGFILDIQDLRFWQVTVIAASLLIVSDLIGIFYYNKIKPTIHSRR
;
A
#
# COMPACT_ATOMS: atom_id res chain seq x y z
N MET A 1 33.50 -15.87 -5.22
CA MET A 1 32.92 -15.49 -3.91
C MET A 1 31.41 -15.51 -4.08
N ASN A 2 30.70 -16.39 -3.36
CA ASN A 2 29.25 -16.46 -3.45
C ASN A 2 28.65 -15.13 -2.95
N ILE A 3 27.68 -14.58 -3.69
CA ILE A 3 26.98 -13.33 -3.31
C ILE A 3 26.08 -13.56 -2.09
N PHE A 4 25.60 -14.77 -1.92
CA PHE A 4 24.69 -15.16 -0.85
C PHE A 4 25.34 -16.15 0.09
N ASP A 5 25.02 -16.00 1.38
CA ASP A 5 25.38 -16.91 2.45
C ASP A 5 24.17 -17.76 2.87
N ASN A 6 24.41 -18.87 3.54
CA ASN A 6 23.33 -19.65 4.15
C ASN A 6 22.77 -18.95 5.40
N GLU A 7 23.60 -18.14 6.07
CA GLU A 7 23.23 -17.41 7.28
C GLU A 7 22.66 -16.02 6.97
N LYS A 8 21.95 -15.45 7.94
CA LYS A 8 21.36 -14.10 7.87
C LYS A 8 22.40 -13.05 8.27
N ILE A 9 23.34 -12.76 7.39
CA ILE A 9 24.46 -11.85 7.65
C ILE A 9 24.08 -10.37 7.59
N ASN A 10 23.12 -10.01 6.72
CA ASN A 10 22.65 -8.64 6.54
C ASN A 10 21.33 -8.44 7.30
N SER A 11 21.30 -8.75 8.59
CA SER A 11 20.11 -8.70 9.45
C SER A 11 19.83 -7.32 10.06
N GLY A 12 20.71 -6.34 9.86
CA GLY A 12 20.56 -4.98 10.33
C GLY A 12 19.45 -4.20 9.61
N ARG A 13 19.24 -2.97 10.04
CA ARG A 13 18.28 -2.07 9.40
C ARG A 13 18.72 -1.73 7.98
N GLN A 14 17.77 -1.68 7.06
CA GLN A 14 18.00 -1.40 5.63
C GLN A 14 17.50 0.03 5.31
N PRO A 15 18.41 1.03 5.18
CA PRO A 15 18.01 2.43 4.96
C PRO A 15 17.22 2.64 3.67
N GLU A 16 17.56 1.92 2.59
CA GLU A 16 16.83 1.98 1.31
C GLU A 16 15.37 1.55 1.43
N ILE A 17 15.08 0.57 2.28
CA ILE A 17 13.70 0.13 2.53
C ILE A 17 12.95 1.15 3.39
N ASP A 18 13.63 1.82 4.32
CA ASP A 18 13.03 2.92 5.07
C ASP A 18 12.72 4.13 4.19
N ILE A 19 13.61 4.48 3.26
CA ILE A 19 13.38 5.55 2.28
C ILE A 19 12.18 5.19 1.40
N ALA A 20 12.15 3.96 0.88
CA ALA A 20 11.04 3.48 0.04
C ALA A 20 9.69 3.61 0.76
N LYS A 21 9.58 3.09 1.98
CA LYS A 21 8.35 3.19 2.79
C LYS A 21 7.99 4.63 3.13
N GLY A 22 8.99 5.46 3.47
CA GLY A 22 8.79 6.86 3.78
C GLY A 22 8.32 7.67 2.59
N LEU A 23 8.82 7.41 1.38
CA LEU A 23 8.35 8.05 0.15
C LEU A 23 6.98 7.53 -0.28
N SER A 24 6.72 6.22 -0.14
CA SER A 24 5.42 5.65 -0.47
C SER A 24 4.29 6.33 0.30
N ILE A 25 4.44 6.63 1.60
CA ILE A 25 3.40 7.33 2.35
C ILE A 25 3.25 8.80 1.92
N VAL A 26 4.33 9.47 1.54
CA VAL A 26 4.26 10.83 0.98
C VAL A 26 3.44 10.82 -0.31
N PHE A 27 3.74 9.90 -1.22
CA PHE A 27 3.02 9.78 -2.49
C PHE A 27 1.55 9.37 -2.28
N MET A 28 1.27 8.44 -1.36
CA MET A 28 -0.10 8.04 -1.03
C MET A 28 -0.93 9.22 -0.49
N VAL A 29 -0.40 10.00 0.45
CA VAL A 29 -1.13 11.15 0.99
C VAL A 29 -1.40 12.17 -0.10
N TRP A 30 -0.42 12.43 -0.96
CA TRP A 30 -0.57 13.39 -2.06
C TRP A 30 -1.62 12.91 -3.08
N CYS A 31 -1.52 11.67 -3.54
CA CYS A 31 -2.46 11.04 -4.46
C CYS A 31 -3.90 11.03 -3.89
N HIS A 32 -4.09 10.62 -2.63
CA HIS A 32 -5.40 10.59 -2.00
C HIS A 32 -6.05 11.99 -1.93
N CYS A 33 -5.27 13.04 -1.67
CA CYS A 33 -5.80 14.41 -1.71
C CYS A 33 -6.27 14.79 -3.12
N PHE A 34 -5.55 14.40 -4.18
CA PHE A 34 -5.98 14.66 -5.55
C PHE A 34 -7.25 13.89 -5.90
N ILE A 35 -7.29 12.59 -5.63
CA ILE A 35 -8.47 11.75 -5.91
C ILE A 35 -9.72 12.30 -5.21
N MET A 36 -9.58 12.76 -3.96
CA MET A 36 -10.71 13.18 -3.14
C MET A 36 -11.14 14.64 -3.33
N LEU A 37 -10.26 15.52 -3.80
CA LEU A 37 -10.51 16.97 -3.86
C LEU A 37 -10.53 17.53 -5.30
N THR A 38 -10.17 16.73 -6.33
CA THR A 38 -10.19 17.14 -7.74
C THR A 38 -10.62 16.00 -8.66
N PRO A 39 -11.79 15.34 -8.43
CA PRO A 39 -12.14 14.09 -9.09
C PRO A 39 -12.30 14.19 -10.61
N GLU A 40 -12.55 15.38 -11.15
CA GLU A 40 -12.87 15.57 -12.57
C GLU A 40 -11.75 16.24 -13.40
N LYS A 41 -10.65 16.66 -12.78
CA LYS A 41 -9.58 17.37 -13.49
C LYS A 41 -8.40 16.48 -13.79
N TRP A 42 -8.18 16.23 -15.07
CA TRP A 42 -6.99 15.56 -15.59
C TRP A 42 -6.08 16.57 -16.27
N ASP A 43 -5.06 17.03 -15.56
CA ASP A 43 -3.94 17.76 -16.13
C ASP A 43 -2.64 16.95 -15.96
N LEU A 44 -1.54 17.45 -16.52
CA LEU A 44 -0.22 16.82 -16.41
C LEU A 44 0.22 16.61 -14.94
N GLY A 45 -0.13 17.55 -14.06
CA GLY A 45 0.24 17.47 -12.64
C GLY A 45 -0.51 16.35 -11.94
N VAL A 46 -1.82 16.21 -12.18
CA VAL A 46 -2.63 15.11 -11.66
C VAL A 46 -2.14 13.79 -12.21
N PHE A 47 -1.84 13.70 -13.52
CA PHE A 47 -1.26 12.50 -14.12
C PHE A 47 0.04 12.07 -13.43
N ILE A 48 0.95 13.02 -13.16
CA ILE A 48 2.20 12.71 -12.47
C ILE A 48 1.95 12.23 -11.05
N VAL A 49 1.05 12.89 -10.31
CA VAL A 49 0.82 12.54 -8.89
C VAL A 49 0.03 11.25 -8.77
N ASP A 50 -1.06 11.08 -9.47
CA ASP A 50 -1.92 9.90 -9.38
C ASP A 50 -1.38 8.73 -10.22
N GLY A 51 -1.15 8.96 -11.52
CA GLY A 51 -0.77 7.91 -12.46
C GLY A 51 0.65 7.41 -12.30
N VAL A 52 1.61 8.26 -11.87
CA VAL A 52 3.02 7.88 -11.74
C VAL A 52 3.41 7.67 -10.29
N LEU A 53 3.29 8.68 -9.44
CA LEU A 53 3.76 8.59 -8.04
C LEU A 53 2.82 7.75 -7.18
N GLY A 54 1.52 7.97 -7.26
CA GLY A 54 0.49 7.23 -6.55
C GLY A 54 0.29 5.80 -7.06
N GLY A 55 0.49 5.59 -8.37
CA GLY A 55 0.39 4.29 -9.02
C GLY A 55 1.55 3.35 -8.64
N PRO A 56 2.53 3.14 -9.54
CA PRO A 56 3.55 2.11 -9.35
C PRO A 56 4.53 2.38 -8.20
N PHE A 57 4.72 3.65 -7.79
CA PHE A 57 5.73 4.01 -6.79
C PHE A 57 5.19 4.15 -5.36
N ALA A 58 3.89 4.09 -5.15
CA ALA A 58 3.30 4.13 -3.80
C ALA A 58 2.91 2.74 -3.30
N ALA A 59 1.72 2.23 -3.63
CA ALA A 59 1.19 1.01 -3.05
C ALA A 59 2.01 -0.25 -3.37
N PRO A 60 2.48 -0.52 -4.61
CA PRO A 60 3.32 -1.67 -4.92
C PRO A 60 4.64 -1.67 -4.13
N VAL A 61 5.34 -0.53 -4.08
CA VAL A 61 6.60 -0.37 -3.32
C VAL A 61 6.35 -0.57 -1.82
N PHE A 62 5.26 0.00 -1.29
CA PHE A 62 4.87 -0.19 0.11
C PHE A 62 4.58 -1.65 0.43
N MET A 63 3.73 -2.31 -0.35
CA MET A 63 3.33 -3.71 -0.11
C MET A 63 4.52 -4.68 -0.24
N MET A 64 5.39 -4.45 -1.23
CA MET A 64 6.64 -5.21 -1.35
C MET A 64 7.55 -4.99 -0.13
N SER A 65 7.64 -3.74 0.37
CA SER A 65 8.38 -3.42 1.60
C SER A 65 7.78 -4.10 2.84
N VAL A 66 6.46 -4.34 2.89
CA VAL A 66 5.82 -5.14 3.96
C VAL A 66 6.35 -6.58 3.92
N GLY A 67 6.41 -7.20 2.74
CA GLY A 67 6.98 -8.53 2.56
C GLY A 67 8.45 -8.63 3.00
N ILE A 68 9.28 -7.66 2.60
CA ILE A 68 10.68 -7.54 3.06
C ILE A 68 10.72 -7.46 4.59
N GLY A 69 9.88 -6.60 5.19
CA GLY A 69 9.80 -6.40 6.64
C GLY A 69 9.46 -7.67 7.43
N ILE A 70 8.70 -8.60 6.83
CA ILE A 70 8.40 -9.90 7.45
C ILE A 70 9.67 -10.77 7.58
N CYS A 71 10.60 -10.69 6.63
CA CYS A 71 11.90 -11.40 6.70
C CYS A 71 12.79 -10.85 7.81
N TYR A 72 12.74 -9.54 8.05
CA TYR A 72 13.53 -8.82 9.07
C TYR A 72 12.86 -8.78 10.45
N SER A 73 11.63 -9.27 10.58
CA SER A 73 10.88 -9.22 11.83
C SER A 73 11.44 -10.19 12.86
N LYS A 74 11.69 -9.69 14.08
CA LYS A 74 12.03 -10.53 15.25
C LYS A 74 10.83 -11.35 15.74
N ARG A 75 9.60 -10.83 15.56
CA ARG A 75 8.33 -11.51 15.89
C ARG A 75 7.83 -12.23 14.64
N SER A 76 8.33 -13.43 14.41
CA SER A 76 8.10 -14.17 13.16
C SER A 76 7.31 -15.46 13.32
N THR A 77 6.71 -15.70 14.51
CA THR A 77 5.89 -16.91 14.72
C THR A 77 4.57 -16.83 13.95
N PRO A 78 3.98 -17.98 13.55
CA PRO A 78 2.66 -17.99 12.93
C PRO A 78 1.58 -17.30 13.78
N LYS A 79 1.64 -17.48 15.12
CA LYS A 79 0.71 -16.82 16.06
C LYS A 79 0.83 -15.31 16.05
N ASP A 80 2.06 -14.77 16.02
CA ASP A 80 2.29 -13.33 15.94
C ASP A 80 1.77 -12.74 14.63
N GLY A 81 1.99 -13.44 13.51
CA GLY A 81 1.48 -13.07 12.18
C GLY A 81 -0.04 -13.02 12.15
N PHE A 82 -0.69 -14.08 12.62
CA PHE A 82 -2.15 -14.17 12.69
C PHE A 82 -2.76 -13.05 13.55
N ARG A 83 -2.23 -12.84 14.77
CA ARG A 83 -2.67 -11.75 15.66
C ARG A 83 -2.51 -10.38 15.01
N ARG A 84 -1.38 -10.13 14.35
CA ARG A 84 -1.14 -8.87 13.63
C ARG A 84 -2.13 -8.69 12.49
N GLY A 85 -2.43 -9.75 11.75
CA GLY A 85 -3.42 -9.73 10.68
C GLY A 85 -4.81 -9.34 11.18
N LEU A 86 -5.29 -9.94 12.27
CA LEU A 86 -6.57 -9.59 12.88
C LEU A 86 -6.61 -8.13 13.38
N ILE A 87 -5.53 -7.64 13.97
CA ILE A 87 -5.45 -6.23 14.41
C ILE A 87 -5.55 -5.28 13.21
N LEU A 88 -4.88 -5.58 12.10
CA LEU A 88 -4.92 -4.75 10.90
C LEU A 88 -6.30 -4.80 10.22
N LEU A 89 -6.97 -5.95 10.17
CA LEU A 89 -8.34 -6.05 9.68
C LEU A 89 -9.29 -5.19 10.52
N GLY A 90 -9.24 -5.33 11.84
CA GLY A 90 -10.07 -4.52 12.75
C GLY A 90 -9.77 -3.02 12.64
N LEU A 91 -8.50 -2.65 12.52
CA LEU A 91 -8.09 -1.25 12.32
C LEU A 91 -8.57 -0.70 10.97
N GLY A 92 -8.56 -1.51 9.91
CA GLY A 92 -9.07 -1.13 8.60
C GLY A 92 -10.58 -0.89 8.61
N ILE A 93 -11.37 -1.76 9.26
CA ILE A 93 -12.82 -1.57 9.44
C ILE A 93 -13.08 -0.30 10.26
N LEU A 94 -12.34 -0.11 11.36
CA LEU A 94 -12.47 1.09 12.19
C LEU A 94 -12.15 2.36 11.39
N LEU A 95 -11.12 2.32 10.54
CA LEU A 95 -10.78 3.43 9.65
C LEU A 95 -11.92 3.74 8.67
N ASN A 96 -12.56 2.73 8.07
CA ASN A 96 -13.71 2.92 7.18
C ASN A 96 -14.85 3.66 7.89
N VAL A 97 -15.11 3.31 9.15
CA VAL A 97 -16.12 4.02 9.97
C VAL A 97 -15.76 5.50 10.12
N PHE A 98 -14.52 5.82 10.46
CA PHE A 98 -14.12 7.21 10.71
C PHE A 98 -13.96 8.04 9.43
N ARG A 99 -13.46 7.46 8.32
CA ARG A 99 -13.19 8.20 7.08
C ARG A 99 -14.40 8.37 6.18
N SER A 100 -15.40 7.46 6.26
CA SER A 100 -16.53 7.42 5.35
C SER A 100 -17.87 7.45 6.09
N VAL A 101 -18.13 6.47 6.97
CA VAL A 101 -19.45 6.33 7.62
C VAL A 101 -19.84 7.56 8.43
N PHE A 102 -18.94 8.13 9.23
CA PHE A 102 -19.24 9.35 9.98
C PHE A 102 -19.50 10.57 9.08
N PRO A 103 -18.66 10.89 8.08
CA PRO A 103 -18.99 11.94 7.12
C PRO A 103 -20.33 11.74 6.42
N ASP A 104 -20.67 10.53 6.01
CA ASP A 104 -21.94 10.24 5.34
C ASP A 104 -23.14 10.34 6.28
N LEU A 105 -22.96 9.93 7.54
CA LEU A 105 -24.00 10.15 8.56
C LEU A 105 -24.28 11.66 8.77
N VAL A 106 -23.25 12.49 8.74
CA VAL A 106 -23.43 13.95 8.82
C VAL A 106 -24.17 14.48 7.59
N ARG A 107 -23.83 14.00 6.38
CA ARG A 107 -24.56 14.34 5.14
C ARG A 107 -26.03 13.95 5.24
N TYR A 108 -26.34 12.74 5.70
CA TYR A 108 -27.70 12.27 5.92
C TYR A 108 -28.48 13.18 6.91
N ILE A 109 -27.87 13.54 8.04
CA ILE A 109 -28.51 14.42 9.04
C ILE A 109 -28.83 15.80 8.44
N ILE A 110 -27.95 16.33 7.58
CA ILE A 110 -28.14 17.66 6.96
C ILE A 110 -29.18 17.61 5.83
N THR A 111 -29.17 16.56 4.99
CA THR A 111 -30.00 16.50 3.77
C THR A 111 -31.31 15.74 3.96
N GLY A 112 -31.36 14.81 4.89
CA GLY A 112 -32.43 13.82 5.01
C GLY A 112 -32.43 12.75 3.91
N ASP A 113 -31.41 12.74 3.02
CA ASP A 113 -31.33 11.81 1.91
C ASP A 113 -30.81 10.44 2.37
N SER A 114 -31.68 9.44 2.29
CA SER A 114 -31.41 8.06 2.68
C SER A 114 -30.28 7.39 1.87
N TYR A 115 -29.96 7.91 0.69
CA TYR A 115 -28.81 7.44 -0.12
C TYR A 115 -27.53 7.45 0.68
N TYR A 116 -27.21 8.56 1.38
CA TYR A 116 -26.01 8.66 2.21
C TYR A 116 -25.97 7.69 3.38
N PHE A 117 -27.13 7.26 3.87
CA PHE A 117 -27.18 6.33 5.01
C PHE A 117 -27.07 4.86 4.58
N TYR A 118 -27.92 4.43 3.65
CA TYR A 118 -28.04 3.00 3.34
C TYR A 118 -26.97 2.50 2.36
N GLU A 119 -26.79 3.15 1.24
CA GLU A 119 -25.82 2.70 0.22
C GLU A 119 -24.40 2.96 0.67
N SER A 120 -24.13 4.16 1.18
CA SER A 120 -22.79 4.50 1.63
C SER A 120 -22.35 3.67 2.84
N LEU A 121 -23.23 3.44 3.82
CA LEU A 121 -22.91 2.61 4.98
C LEU A 121 -22.51 1.19 4.56
N TYR A 122 -23.29 0.57 3.66
CA TYR A 122 -23.02 -0.78 3.21
C TYR A 122 -21.68 -0.87 2.46
N TYR A 123 -21.49 -0.08 1.42
CA TYR A 123 -20.27 -0.11 0.62
C TYR A 123 -19.04 0.33 1.42
N SER A 124 -19.17 1.37 2.25
CA SER A 124 -18.06 1.89 3.05
C SER A 124 -17.57 0.91 4.12
N VAL A 125 -18.46 0.19 4.80
CA VAL A 125 -18.05 -0.78 5.83
C VAL A 125 -17.26 -1.94 5.20
N PHE A 126 -17.70 -2.43 4.04
CA PHE A 126 -17.03 -3.50 3.30
C PHE A 126 -15.91 -3.01 2.38
N SER A 127 -15.60 -1.72 2.38
CA SER A 127 -14.49 -1.18 1.59
C SER A 127 -13.16 -1.86 1.94
N VAL A 128 -12.44 -2.29 0.91
CA VAL A 128 -11.18 -3.02 1.02
C VAL A 128 -10.03 -2.11 0.65
N ASP A 129 -9.29 -1.67 1.65
CA ASP A 129 -8.14 -0.81 1.49
C ASP A 129 -6.85 -1.52 1.95
N ILE A 130 -5.74 -0.83 1.95
CA ILE A 130 -4.40 -1.39 2.20
C ILE A 130 -4.26 -2.06 3.58
N LEU A 131 -5.02 -1.61 4.60
CA LEU A 131 -4.98 -2.21 5.94
C LEU A 131 -5.68 -3.57 5.97
N GLN A 132 -6.86 -3.69 5.34
CA GLN A 132 -7.57 -4.95 5.22
C GLN A 132 -6.75 -5.94 4.38
N PHE A 133 -6.20 -5.49 3.25
CA PHE A 133 -5.29 -6.29 2.44
C PHE A 133 -4.07 -6.76 3.25
N ALA A 134 -3.40 -5.87 3.99
CA ALA A 134 -2.26 -6.24 4.82
C ALA A 134 -2.67 -7.23 5.92
N GLY A 135 -3.86 -7.08 6.49
CA GLY A 135 -4.42 -8.01 7.45
C GLY A 135 -4.54 -9.42 6.91
N LEU A 136 -5.17 -9.59 5.73
CA LEU A 136 -5.27 -10.88 5.02
C LEU A 136 -3.89 -11.43 4.67
N THR A 137 -2.96 -10.57 4.21
CA THR A 137 -1.58 -10.93 3.90
C THR A 137 -0.88 -11.55 5.11
N PHE A 138 -0.96 -10.93 6.29
CA PHE A 138 -0.34 -11.47 7.50
C PHE A 138 -0.97 -12.80 7.94
N ILE A 139 -2.29 -12.95 7.84
CA ILE A 139 -3.00 -14.19 8.16
C ILE A 139 -2.56 -15.30 7.20
N PHE A 140 -2.52 -15.03 5.90
CA PHE A 140 -2.14 -16.04 4.92
C PHE A 140 -0.67 -16.45 5.07
N ILE A 141 0.25 -15.50 5.27
CA ILE A 141 1.66 -15.82 5.52
C ILE A 141 1.84 -16.59 6.84
N ALA A 142 1.03 -16.32 7.86
CA ALA A 142 1.03 -17.13 9.08
C ALA A 142 0.63 -18.58 8.82
N LEU A 143 -0.35 -18.82 7.94
CA LEU A 143 -0.74 -20.16 7.51
C LEU A 143 0.39 -20.85 6.73
N VAL A 144 0.99 -20.16 5.77
CA VAL A 144 2.13 -20.68 4.98
C VAL A 144 3.29 -21.09 5.88
N LYS A 145 3.62 -20.27 6.89
CA LYS A 145 4.65 -20.58 7.89
C LYS A 145 4.27 -21.78 8.76
N LYS A 146 3.01 -21.89 9.16
CA LYS A 146 2.50 -23.04 9.94
C LYS A 146 2.61 -24.35 9.15
N LEU A 147 2.41 -24.29 7.83
CA LEU A 147 2.54 -25.42 6.90
C LEU A 147 4.00 -25.68 6.47
N ASN A 148 4.97 -24.89 6.97
CA ASN A 148 6.39 -24.97 6.61
C ASN A 148 6.67 -24.89 5.09
N LEU A 149 5.85 -24.16 4.34
CA LEU A 149 6.07 -23.98 2.91
C LEU A 149 7.24 -23.00 2.68
N ASN A 150 8.05 -23.29 1.67
CA ASN A 150 9.18 -22.44 1.33
C ASN A 150 8.75 -21.18 0.53
N ASN A 151 9.65 -20.20 0.44
CA ASN A 151 9.36 -18.92 -0.21
C ASN A 151 9.09 -19.02 -1.73
N TYR A 152 9.61 -20.05 -2.41
CA TYR A 152 9.35 -20.27 -3.83
C TYR A 152 7.93 -20.78 -4.06
N ILE A 153 7.47 -21.71 -3.20
CA ILE A 153 6.07 -22.19 -3.22
C ILE A 153 5.12 -21.03 -2.91
N LEU A 154 5.45 -20.20 -1.89
CA LEU A 154 4.68 -19.00 -1.59
C LEU A 154 4.56 -18.06 -2.81
N PHE A 155 5.67 -17.82 -3.51
CA PHE A 155 5.65 -16.96 -4.70
C PHE A 155 4.89 -17.58 -5.88
N ALA A 156 4.99 -18.89 -6.08
CA ALA A 156 4.20 -19.62 -7.07
C ALA A 156 2.70 -19.52 -6.76
N ILE A 157 2.29 -19.69 -5.50
CA ILE A 157 0.90 -19.48 -5.06
C ILE A 157 0.45 -18.05 -5.34
N ALA A 158 1.31 -17.06 -5.11
CA ALA A 158 0.98 -15.66 -5.38
C ALA A 158 0.74 -15.38 -6.88
N ILE A 159 1.51 -16.02 -7.77
CA ILE A 159 1.26 -15.97 -9.22
C ILE A 159 -0.08 -16.62 -9.56
N CYS A 160 -0.37 -17.81 -9.03
CA CYS A 160 -1.67 -18.47 -9.23
C CYS A 160 -2.83 -17.61 -8.72
N PHE A 161 -2.69 -16.96 -7.56
CA PHE A 161 -3.67 -16.03 -7.03
C PHE A 161 -3.87 -14.82 -7.96
N SER A 162 -2.79 -14.23 -8.46
CA SER A 162 -2.86 -13.11 -9.39
C SER A 162 -3.56 -13.48 -10.70
N LEU A 163 -3.28 -14.66 -11.26
CA LEU A 163 -3.98 -15.18 -12.45
C LEU A 163 -5.47 -15.39 -12.16
N LEU A 164 -5.81 -16.00 -11.04
CA LEU A 164 -7.19 -16.21 -10.61
C LEU A 164 -7.90 -14.87 -10.35
N GLY A 165 -7.24 -13.93 -9.69
CA GLY A 165 -7.75 -12.59 -9.44
C GLY A 165 -7.97 -11.80 -10.74
N THR A 166 -7.11 -11.98 -11.74
CA THR A 166 -7.28 -11.41 -13.09
C THR A 166 -8.53 -11.97 -13.77
N TYR A 167 -8.77 -13.27 -13.67
CA TYR A 167 -9.93 -13.93 -14.24
C TYR A 167 -11.24 -13.55 -13.53
N LEU A 168 -11.25 -13.53 -12.20
CA LEU A 168 -12.44 -13.28 -11.39
C LEU A 168 -12.74 -11.79 -11.15
N ARG A 169 -11.83 -10.88 -11.50
CA ARG A 169 -11.96 -9.47 -11.16
C ARG A 169 -13.34 -8.90 -11.42
N ARG A 170 -13.92 -8.24 -10.39
CA ARG A 170 -15.25 -7.61 -10.45
C ARG A 170 -16.42 -8.55 -10.76
N THR A 171 -16.24 -9.88 -10.79
CA THR A 171 -17.37 -10.78 -10.96
C THR A 171 -18.22 -10.80 -9.70
N SER A 172 -19.52 -10.51 -9.86
CA SER A 172 -20.49 -10.57 -8.77
C SER A 172 -20.80 -12.02 -8.39
N THR A 173 -21.07 -12.23 -7.13
CA THR A 173 -21.59 -13.52 -6.60
C THR A 173 -23.11 -13.63 -6.75
N GLY A 174 -23.78 -12.57 -7.19
CA GLY A 174 -25.24 -12.50 -7.30
C GLY A 174 -25.95 -12.11 -6.00
N SER A 175 -25.20 -11.72 -4.96
CA SER A 175 -25.78 -11.18 -3.72
C SER A 175 -24.88 -10.11 -3.10
N ASP A 176 -25.47 -9.06 -2.55
CA ASP A 176 -24.74 -7.95 -1.94
C ASP A 176 -23.82 -8.40 -0.79
N ILE A 177 -24.30 -9.31 0.08
CA ILE A 177 -23.49 -9.85 1.16
C ILE A 177 -22.32 -10.66 0.60
N GLY A 178 -22.57 -11.49 -0.41
CA GLY A 178 -21.52 -12.25 -1.11
C GLY A 178 -20.48 -11.33 -1.72
N ASP A 179 -20.92 -10.25 -2.38
CA ASP A 179 -20.03 -9.28 -3.01
C ASP A 179 -19.25 -8.45 -1.98
N GLY A 180 -19.83 -8.17 -0.81
CA GLY A 180 -19.12 -7.59 0.31
C GLY A 180 -17.91 -8.43 0.77
N PHE A 181 -18.09 -9.74 0.94
CA PHE A 181 -17.00 -10.65 1.35
C PHE A 181 -16.02 -10.97 0.22
N SER A 182 -16.50 -11.25 -0.98
CA SER A 182 -15.66 -11.56 -2.14
C SER A 182 -14.90 -10.33 -2.65
N GLY A 183 -15.36 -9.13 -2.31
CA GLY A 183 -14.62 -7.88 -2.48
C GLY A 183 -13.23 -7.92 -1.87
N TYR A 184 -13.07 -8.59 -0.72
CA TYR A 184 -11.76 -8.81 -0.09
C TYR A 184 -10.82 -9.70 -0.91
N LEU A 185 -11.36 -10.57 -1.76
CA LEU A 185 -10.58 -11.56 -2.51
C LEU A 185 -10.31 -11.13 -3.94
N TRP A 186 -11.36 -10.80 -4.73
CA TRP A 186 -11.24 -10.46 -6.16
C TRP A 186 -11.96 -9.18 -6.58
N GLY A 187 -12.46 -8.38 -5.63
CA GLY A 187 -12.94 -7.04 -5.91
C GLY A 187 -14.33 -6.95 -6.52
N SER A 188 -15.26 -7.83 -6.14
CA SER A 188 -16.67 -7.74 -6.53
C SER A 188 -17.41 -6.52 -5.94
N ASN A 189 -17.00 -6.06 -4.76
CA ASN A 189 -17.50 -4.81 -4.18
C ASN A 189 -16.90 -3.60 -4.91
N PRO A 190 -17.68 -2.59 -5.33
CA PRO A 190 -17.19 -1.37 -5.96
C PRO A 190 -16.11 -0.63 -5.17
N GLU A 191 -16.18 -0.65 -3.84
CA GLU A 191 -15.22 -0.03 -2.91
C GLU A 191 -14.03 -0.94 -2.57
N SER A 192 -13.72 -1.92 -3.40
CA SER A 192 -12.57 -2.80 -3.22
C SER A 192 -11.37 -2.26 -4.00
N TYR A 193 -10.45 -1.61 -3.29
CA TYR A 193 -9.25 -1.01 -3.91
C TYR A 193 -8.06 -1.97 -3.96
N PHE A 194 -7.92 -2.86 -2.97
CA PHE A 194 -6.77 -3.77 -2.91
C PHE A 194 -7.23 -5.23 -2.68
N PRO A 195 -7.90 -5.85 -3.68
CA PRO A 195 -8.35 -7.23 -3.56
C PRO A 195 -7.16 -8.18 -3.42
N PHE A 196 -7.27 -9.13 -2.47
CA PHE A 196 -6.16 -9.96 -2.03
C PHE A 196 -5.52 -10.77 -3.16
N LEU A 197 -6.31 -11.38 -4.04
CA LEU A 197 -5.78 -12.23 -5.10
C LEU A 197 -4.90 -11.45 -6.08
N ASN A 198 -5.30 -10.24 -6.47
CA ASN A 198 -4.54 -9.43 -7.40
C ASN A 198 -3.26 -8.83 -6.78
N TRP A 199 -3.32 -8.45 -5.50
CA TRP A 199 -2.27 -7.67 -4.86
C TRP A 199 -1.27 -8.48 -4.04
N PHE A 200 -1.58 -9.75 -3.69
CA PHE A 200 -0.71 -10.58 -2.86
C PHE A 200 0.65 -10.86 -3.49
N ILE A 201 0.79 -10.73 -4.79
CA ILE A 201 2.06 -10.89 -5.51
C ILE A 201 3.16 -9.93 -5.00
N PHE A 202 2.80 -8.69 -4.58
CA PHE A 202 3.78 -7.72 -4.08
C PHE A 202 4.40 -8.14 -2.75
N PRO A 203 3.67 -8.45 -1.68
CA PRO A 203 4.30 -8.94 -0.45
C PRO A 203 5.00 -10.29 -0.64
N ALA A 204 4.52 -11.17 -1.52
CA ALA A 204 5.21 -12.41 -1.84
C ALA A 204 6.55 -12.17 -2.54
N ALA A 205 6.61 -11.29 -3.55
CA ALA A 205 7.85 -10.83 -4.18
C ALA A 205 8.78 -10.16 -3.16
N GLY A 206 8.21 -9.35 -2.24
CA GLY A 206 8.95 -8.73 -1.16
C GLY A 206 9.58 -9.73 -0.19
N ILE A 207 8.89 -10.83 0.13
CA ILE A 207 9.44 -11.92 0.95
C ILE A 207 10.59 -12.61 0.20
N LEU A 208 10.43 -12.91 -1.08
CA LEU A 208 11.48 -13.53 -1.87
C LEU A 208 12.70 -12.61 -1.99
N PHE A 209 12.50 -11.33 -2.28
CA PHE A 209 13.56 -10.33 -2.31
C PHE A 209 14.25 -10.18 -0.95
N GLY A 210 13.50 -10.07 0.14
CA GLY A 210 14.01 -9.98 1.50
C GLY A 210 14.78 -11.23 1.95
N PHE A 211 14.37 -12.41 1.48
CA PHE A 211 15.07 -13.66 1.73
C PHE A 211 16.49 -13.65 1.16
N TYR A 212 16.68 -13.10 -0.05
CA TYR A 212 17.99 -12.94 -0.65
C TYR A 212 18.76 -11.77 -0.03
N LEU A 213 18.10 -10.62 0.18
CA LEU A 213 18.74 -9.44 0.74
C LEU A 213 19.35 -9.68 2.13
N ILE A 214 18.64 -10.43 3.01
CA ILE A 214 19.15 -10.71 4.36
C ILE A 214 20.35 -11.66 4.39
N ARG A 215 20.55 -12.42 3.30
CA ARG A 215 21.67 -13.36 3.09
C ARG A 215 22.78 -12.79 2.20
N CYS A 216 22.63 -11.56 1.77
CA CYS A 216 23.54 -10.95 0.81
C CYS A 216 24.83 -10.47 1.47
N ASN A 217 25.99 -10.96 0.97
CA ASN A 217 27.33 -10.55 1.40
C ASN A 217 27.74 -9.19 0.83
N ASP A 218 27.27 -8.87 -0.38
CA ASP A 218 27.63 -7.65 -1.12
C ASP A 218 26.39 -7.04 -1.78
N LYS A 219 25.78 -6.11 -1.07
CA LYS A 219 24.57 -5.40 -1.54
C LYS A 219 24.80 -4.66 -2.88
N LYS A 220 26.01 -4.13 -3.10
CA LYS A 220 26.32 -3.44 -4.34
C LYS A 220 26.23 -4.40 -5.52
N LYS A 221 26.86 -5.57 -5.40
CA LYS A 221 26.76 -6.61 -6.43
C LYS A 221 25.33 -7.13 -6.61
N PHE A 222 24.61 -7.32 -5.51
CA PHE A 222 23.21 -7.74 -5.53
C PHE A 222 22.36 -6.80 -6.39
N TYR A 223 22.41 -5.49 -6.12
CA TYR A 223 21.67 -4.51 -6.90
C TYR A 223 22.19 -4.34 -8.33
N LEU A 224 23.50 -4.40 -8.55
CA LEU A 224 24.11 -4.32 -9.89
C LEU A 224 23.74 -5.50 -10.79
N LEU A 225 23.45 -6.68 -10.24
CA LEU A 225 23.01 -7.84 -11.03
C LEU A 225 21.49 -7.79 -11.26
N LEU A 226 20.73 -7.39 -10.24
CA LEU A 226 19.27 -7.43 -10.30
C LEU A 226 18.68 -6.29 -11.14
N SER A 227 19.25 -5.08 -11.05
CA SER A 227 18.72 -3.90 -11.74
C SER A 227 18.73 -4.02 -13.26
N PRO A 228 19.82 -4.47 -13.93
CA PRO A 228 19.81 -4.66 -15.38
C PRO A 228 18.79 -5.71 -15.83
N ALA A 229 18.65 -6.80 -15.07
CA ALA A 229 17.66 -7.82 -15.39
C ALA A 229 16.22 -7.27 -15.32
N CYS A 230 15.90 -6.52 -14.25
CA CYS A 230 14.60 -5.83 -14.14
C CYS A 230 14.40 -4.83 -15.28
N LEU A 231 15.44 -4.04 -15.62
CA LEU A 231 15.35 -3.04 -16.69
C LEU A 231 15.11 -3.68 -18.06
N ILE A 232 15.78 -4.78 -18.38
CA ILE A 232 15.59 -5.52 -19.64
C ILE A 232 14.15 -6.03 -19.73
N LEU A 233 13.61 -6.62 -18.65
CA LEU A 233 12.22 -7.09 -18.61
C LEU A 233 11.20 -5.94 -18.75
N LEU A 234 11.48 -4.80 -18.14
CA LEU A 234 10.65 -3.60 -18.28
C LEU A 234 10.70 -3.04 -19.70
N ILE A 235 11.87 -2.95 -20.33
CA ILE A 235 12.02 -2.53 -21.72
C ILE A 235 11.23 -3.50 -22.63
N ALA A 236 11.34 -4.81 -22.42
CA ALA A 236 10.57 -5.80 -23.16
C ALA A 236 9.06 -5.59 -22.98
N TYR A 237 8.58 -5.32 -21.76
CA TYR A 237 7.19 -4.98 -21.52
C TYR A 237 6.75 -3.73 -22.28
N PHE A 238 7.52 -2.64 -22.25
CA PHE A 238 7.19 -1.40 -22.95
C PHE A 238 7.19 -1.54 -24.48
N ILE A 239 8.02 -2.41 -25.03
CA ILE A 239 8.10 -2.63 -26.49
C ILE A 239 7.03 -3.62 -26.98
N PHE A 240 6.81 -4.74 -26.27
CA PHE A 240 6.03 -5.86 -26.79
C PHE A 240 4.65 -6.02 -26.15
N VAL A 241 4.38 -5.41 -25.00
CA VAL A 241 3.12 -5.60 -24.29
C VAL A 241 2.30 -4.31 -24.24
N LEU A 242 2.92 -3.22 -23.86
CA LEU A 242 2.21 -1.94 -23.66
C LEU A 242 1.57 -1.36 -24.94
N PRO A 243 2.12 -1.49 -26.15
CA PRO A 243 1.47 -0.94 -27.36
C PRO A 243 0.06 -1.47 -27.60
N ASP A 244 -0.21 -2.72 -27.22
CA ASP A 244 -1.51 -3.38 -27.37
C ASP A 244 -2.36 -3.29 -26.10
N LYS A 245 -1.92 -2.53 -25.11
CA LYS A 245 -2.53 -2.52 -23.79
C LYS A 245 -2.55 -1.10 -23.20
N GLN A 246 -3.65 -0.73 -22.53
CA GLN A 246 -3.68 0.52 -21.78
C GLN A 246 -2.81 0.42 -20.50
N TRP A 247 -2.06 1.48 -20.22
CA TRP A 247 -1.32 1.58 -18.98
C TRP A 247 -2.25 1.66 -17.77
N HIS A 248 -2.25 0.63 -16.94
CA HIS A 248 -3.21 0.48 -15.84
C HIS A 248 -2.84 1.25 -14.55
N SER A 249 -1.83 2.13 -14.58
CA SER A 249 -1.54 3.01 -13.44
C SER A 249 -2.57 4.10 -13.23
N ILE A 250 -3.48 4.28 -14.19
CA ILE A 250 -4.54 5.29 -14.16
C ILE A 250 -5.87 4.58 -13.95
N SER A 251 -6.60 4.97 -12.88
CA SER A 251 -7.93 4.47 -12.51
C SER A 251 -8.89 4.34 -13.73
N PRO A 252 -9.84 3.40 -13.76
CA PRO A 252 -10.26 2.52 -12.66
C PRO A 252 -9.54 1.17 -12.58
N TYR A 253 -8.65 0.89 -13.53
CA TYR A 253 -8.01 -0.43 -13.65
C TYR A 253 -6.84 -0.64 -12.69
N TYR A 254 -6.28 0.42 -12.12
CA TYR A 254 -5.16 0.35 -11.20
C TYR A 254 -5.37 -0.64 -10.04
N TYR A 255 -6.55 -0.63 -9.45
CA TYR A 255 -6.85 -1.51 -8.32
C TYR A 255 -7.06 -2.97 -8.69
N PHE A 256 -7.25 -3.26 -9.98
CA PHE A 256 -7.52 -4.60 -10.52
C PHE A 256 -6.45 -5.03 -11.52
N LEU A 257 -5.18 -4.80 -11.16
CA LEU A 257 -4.02 -5.16 -11.96
C LEU A 257 -4.12 -6.61 -12.43
N ASP A 258 -3.84 -6.83 -13.70
CA ASP A 258 -3.59 -8.19 -14.14
C ASP A 258 -2.19 -8.66 -13.74
N THR A 259 -1.92 -9.93 -13.94
CA THR A 259 -0.66 -10.55 -13.49
C THR A 259 0.57 -9.94 -14.15
N VAL A 260 0.47 -9.53 -15.44
CA VAL A 260 1.60 -8.94 -16.16
C VAL A 260 1.93 -7.55 -15.62
N ASP A 261 0.90 -6.73 -15.38
CA ASP A 261 1.08 -5.39 -14.80
C ASP A 261 1.59 -5.48 -13.36
N ALA A 262 1.07 -6.43 -12.58
CA ALA A 262 1.53 -6.65 -11.21
C ALA A 262 3.00 -7.07 -11.16
N ILE A 263 3.46 -7.94 -12.06
CA ILE A 263 4.88 -8.29 -12.21
C ILE A 263 5.69 -7.05 -12.62
N THR A 264 5.21 -6.28 -13.59
CA THR A 264 5.86 -5.05 -14.06
C THR A 264 6.05 -4.05 -12.93
N PHE A 265 5.02 -3.84 -12.10
CA PHE A 265 5.12 -2.93 -10.95
C PHE A 265 6.03 -3.49 -9.85
N ALA A 266 6.10 -4.81 -9.67
CA ALA A 266 7.08 -5.42 -8.77
C ALA A 266 8.52 -5.22 -9.25
N LEU A 267 8.79 -5.30 -10.58
CA LEU A 267 10.11 -4.98 -11.15
C LEU A 267 10.48 -3.51 -10.96
N LEU A 268 9.51 -2.58 -11.15
CA LEU A 268 9.70 -1.16 -10.86
C LEU A 268 10.03 -0.92 -9.39
N ALA A 269 9.35 -1.61 -8.46
CA ALA A 269 9.64 -1.51 -7.03
C ALA A 269 11.07 -1.98 -6.70
N VAL A 270 11.57 -3.04 -7.34
CA VAL A 270 12.98 -3.47 -7.20
C VAL A 270 13.94 -2.38 -7.67
N LEU A 271 13.67 -1.72 -8.80
CA LEU A 271 14.50 -0.61 -9.28
C LEU A 271 14.45 0.59 -8.32
N CYS A 272 13.29 0.87 -7.68
CA CYS A 272 13.21 1.88 -6.63
C CYS A 272 14.12 1.54 -5.45
N PHE A 273 14.13 0.29 -4.97
CA PHE A 273 15.06 -0.12 -3.90
C PHE A 273 16.52 0.04 -4.31
N ALA A 274 16.86 -0.31 -5.55
CA ALA A 274 18.21 -0.12 -6.07
C ALA A 274 18.60 1.36 -6.16
N LEU A 275 17.69 2.23 -6.63
CA LEU A 275 17.87 3.68 -6.66
C LEU A 275 18.08 4.25 -5.25
N TYR A 276 17.24 3.87 -4.29
CA TYR A 276 17.36 4.34 -2.91
C TYR A 276 18.61 3.81 -2.23
N TYR A 277 19.04 2.58 -2.54
CA TYR A 277 20.35 2.08 -2.13
C TYR A 277 21.47 2.96 -2.70
N ALA A 278 21.46 3.23 -4.01
CA ALA A 278 22.44 4.12 -4.64
C ALA A 278 22.46 5.51 -3.99
N MET A 279 21.29 6.11 -3.71
CA MET A 279 21.20 7.38 -2.98
C MET A 279 21.91 7.32 -1.61
N THR A 280 21.78 6.23 -0.86
CA THR A 280 22.48 6.08 0.43
C THR A 280 23.99 6.00 0.28
N GLN A 281 24.49 5.48 -0.86
CA GLN A 281 25.93 5.40 -1.16
C GLN A 281 26.48 6.75 -1.65
N PHE A 282 25.75 7.44 -2.52
CA PHE A 282 26.18 8.76 -3.05
C PHE A 282 26.10 9.85 -1.98
N PHE A 283 25.16 9.75 -1.04
CA PHE A 283 24.94 10.75 0.01
C PHE A 283 25.09 10.14 1.42
N PRO A 284 26.27 9.60 1.80
CA PRO A 284 26.45 8.86 3.05
C PRO A 284 26.26 9.74 4.30
N LYS A 285 26.42 11.05 4.17
CA LYS A 285 26.19 12.02 5.27
C LYS A 285 24.72 12.30 5.53
N ILE A 286 23.83 12.06 4.57
CA ILE A 286 22.39 12.30 4.70
C ILE A 286 21.74 11.08 5.37
N LYS A 287 21.22 11.29 6.58
CA LYS A 287 20.62 10.20 7.38
C LYS A 287 19.14 9.96 7.09
N PHE A 288 18.50 10.69 6.17
CA PHE A 288 17.08 10.58 5.80
C PHE A 288 16.12 10.41 7.00
N LYS A 289 16.38 11.14 8.11
CA LYS A 289 15.70 10.94 9.40
C LYS A 289 14.17 11.07 9.32
N THR A 290 13.67 11.99 8.50
CA THR A 290 12.23 12.22 8.31
C THR A 290 11.58 11.02 7.60
N LEU A 291 12.16 10.53 6.49
CA LEU A 291 11.64 9.36 5.77
C LEU A 291 11.70 8.11 6.63
N ARG A 292 12.77 7.95 7.40
CA ARG A 292 12.87 6.89 8.40
C ARG A 292 11.73 6.95 9.43
N ARG A 293 11.42 8.13 9.97
CA ARG A 293 10.32 8.32 10.92
C ARG A 293 8.98 8.00 10.27
N TYR A 294 8.75 8.44 9.04
CA TYR A 294 7.56 8.10 8.28
C TYR A 294 7.43 6.58 8.09
N SER A 295 8.52 5.88 7.77
CA SER A 295 8.57 4.42 7.70
C SER A 295 8.19 3.75 9.03
N GLU A 296 8.63 4.29 10.16
CA GLU A 296 8.33 3.77 11.51
C GLU A 296 6.87 4.03 11.93
N HIS A 297 6.30 5.18 11.56
CA HIS A 297 4.97 5.63 11.95
C HIS A 297 3.91 5.42 10.86
N ILE A 298 4.22 4.69 9.80
CA ILE A 298 3.44 4.63 8.58
C ILE A 298 1.96 4.27 8.81
N THR A 299 1.66 3.31 9.69
CA THR A 299 0.27 2.93 10.00
C THR A 299 -0.50 4.06 10.70
N ALA A 300 0.14 4.79 11.61
CA ALA A 300 -0.49 5.93 12.28
C ALA A 300 -0.75 7.07 11.29
N ILE A 301 0.26 7.45 10.50
CA ILE A 301 0.12 8.49 9.47
C ILE A 301 -0.99 8.09 8.50
N TYR A 302 -1.03 6.81 8.08
CA TYR A 302 -2.05 6.31 7.17
C TYR A 302 -3.47 6.44 7.75
N CYS A 303 -3.70 6.02 8.98
CA CYS A 303 -5.03 6.14 9.59
C CYS A 303 -5.43 7.61 9.82
N ILE A 304 -4.50 8.43 10.29
CA ILE A 304 -4.78 9.83 10.65
C ILE A 304 -5.09 10.64 9.40
N HIS A 305 -4.26 10.55 8.32
CA HIS A 305 -4.52 11.35 7.12
C HIS A 305 -5.85 10.99 6.45
N TRP A 306 -6.21 9.70 6.36
CA TRP A 306 -7.48 9.28 5.81
C TRP A 306 -8.67 9.76 6.63
N THR A 307 -8.58 9.69 7.97
CA THR A 307 -9.63 10.22 8.84
C THR A 307 -9.82 11.72 8.63
N ILE A 308 -8.73 12.49 8.64
CA ILE A 308 -8.80 13.94 8.44
C ILE A 308 -9.31 14.26 7.01
N LEU A 309 -8.84 13.53 5.99
CA LEU A 309 -9.24 13.75 4.60
C LEU A 309 -10.74 13.49 4.40
N GLY A 310 -11.31 12.45 5.02
CA GLY A 310 -12.75 12.18 4.98
C GLY A 310 -13.59 13.35 5.52
N PHE A 311 -13.16 13.99 6.62
CA PHE A 311 -13.81 15.19 7.12
C PHE A 311 -13.52 16.45 6.28
N LEU A 312 -12.32 16.56 5.70
CA LEU A 312 -12.00 17.66 4.80
C LEU A 312 -12.87 17.64 3.53
N THR A 313 -13.12 16.47 2.95
CA THR A 313 -14.03 16.33 1.80
C THR A 313 -15.48 16.68 2.16
N LEU A 314 -15.93 16.33 3.36
CA LEU A 314 -17.23 16.77 3.87
C LEU A 314 -17.29 18.31 3.97
N ILE A 315 -16.28 18.94 4.55
CA ILE A 315 -16.27 20.39 4.77
C ILE A 315 -16.12 21.13 3.43
N ILE A 316 -15.11 20.81 2.64
CA ILE A 316 -14.75 21.53 1.42
C ILE A 316 -15.78 21.23 0.32
N GLY A 317 -16.05 19.97 0.03
CA GLY A 317 -16.89 19.57 -1.09
C GLY A 317 -18.38 19.72 -0.81
N PHE A 318 -18.84 19.36 0.41
CA PHE A 318 -20.25 19.34 0.73
C PHE A 318 -20.76 20.60 1.46
N ILE A 319 -20.06 21.08 2.51
CA ILE A 319 -20.55 22.23 3.30
C ILE A 319 -20.24 23.55 2.61
N LEU A 320 -19.02 23.69 2.06
CA LEU A 320 -18.56 24.91 1.36
C LEU A 320 -18.86 24.90 -0.15
N ASP A 321 -19.34 23.78 -0.68
CA ASP A 321 -19.63 23.54 -2.10
C ASP A 321 -18.47 23.94 -3.04
N ILE A 322 -17.23 23.67 -2.61
CA ILE A 322 -16.03 23.93 -3.41
C ILE A 322 -15.69 22.63 -4.16
N GLN A 323 -16.06 22.57 -5.44
CA GLN A 323 -15.88 21.39 -6.28
C GLN A 323 -14.51 21.34 -6.96
N ASP A 324 -13.86 22.50 -7.13
CA ASP A 324 -12.71 22.69 -8.00
C ASP A 324 -11.53 23.34 -7.28
N LEU A 325 -10.68 22.52 -6.69
CA LEU A 325 -9.40 23.01 -6.19
C LEU A 325 -8.31 22.98 -7.28
N ARG A 326 -7.44 24.01 -7.30
CA ARG A 326 -6.28 24.04 -8.19
C ARG A 326 -5.18 23.12 -7.70
N PHE A 327 -4.34 22.63 -8.62
CA PHE A 327 -3.21 21.73 -8.32
C PHE A 327 -2.38 22.18 -7.11
N TRP A 328 -1.98 23.44 -7.04
CA TRP A 328 -1.17 23.97 -5.95
C TRP A 328 -1.92 23.99 -4.60
N GLN A 329 -3.24 24.21 -4.60
CA GLN A 329 -4.07 24.21 -3.38
C GLN A 329 -4.12 22.80 -2.78
N VAL A 330 -4.38 21.79 -3.62
CA VAL A 330 -4.38 20.39 -3.19
C VAL A 330 -2.99 19.96 -2.72
N THR A 331 -1.92 20.41 -3.39
CA THR A 331 -0.55 20.13 -2.96
C THR A 331 -0.25 20.72 -1.58
N VAL A 332 -0.70 21.95 -1.31
CA VAL A 332 -0.55 22.58 0.03
C VAL A 332 -1.37 21.82 1.08
N ILE A 333 -2.59 21.42 0.75
CA ILE A 333 -3.42 20.59 1.65
C ILE A 333 -2.72 19.27 1.95
N ALA A 334 -2.21 18.57 0.93
CA ALA A 334 -1.52 17.30 1.09
C ALA A 334 -0.26 17.42 1.96
N ALA A 335 0.56 18.46 1.73
CA ALA A 335 1.74 18.73 2.56
C ALA A 335 1.36 19.02 4.01
N SER A 336 0.34 19.86 4.23
CA SER A 336 -0.17 20.19 5.56
C SER A 336 -0.73 18.96 6.27
N LEU A 337 -1.51 18.15 5.56
CA LEU A 337 -2.08 16.91 6.06
C LEU A 337 -1.02 15.90 6.47
N LEU A 338 0.04 15.74 5.67
CA LEU A 338 1.18 14.88 6.00
C LEU A 338 1.89 15.36 7.27
N ILE A 339 2.16 16.66 7.39
CA ILE A 339 2.81 17.25 8.57
C ILE A 339 1.94 17.03 9.83
N VAL A 340 0.65 17.35 9.76
CA VAL A 340 -0.28 17.16 10.89
C VAL A 340 -0.36 15.69 11.29
N SER A 341 -0.46 14.78 10.32
CA SER A 341 -0.52 13.34 10.57
C SER A 341 0.77 12.81 11.21
N ASP A 342 1.94 13.32 10.80
CA ASP A 342 3.23 12.97 11.41
C ASP A 342 3.32 13.49 12.86
N LEU A 343 2.92 14.75 13.12
CA LEU A 343 2.93 15.33 14.46
C LEU A 343 2.02 14.55 15.43
N ILE A 344 0.81 14.22 15.01
CA ILE A 344 -0.10 13.38 15.79
C ILE A 344 0.49 11.97 15.99
N GLY A 345 1.12 11.41 14.95
CA GLY A 345 1.83 10.13 15.02
C GLY A 345 2.96 10.16 16.05
N ILE A 346 3.79 11.20 16.07
CA ILE A 346 4.85 11.40 17.07
C ILE A 346 4.26 11.44 18.49
N PHE A 347 3.19 12.21 18.68
CA PHE A 347 2.51 12.29 19.99
C PHE A 347 2.00 10.92 20.45
N TYR A 348 1.34 10.18 19.55
CA TYR A 348 0.84 8.84 19.82
C TYR A 348 1.95 7.87 20.24
N TYR A 349 3.06 7.82 19.49
CA TYR A 349 4.16 6.89 19.76
C TYR A 349 4.95 7.25 21.02
N ASN A 350 5.08 8.55 21.34
CA ASN A 350 5.86 9.01 22.48
C ASN A 350 5.07 9.02 23.80
N LYS A 351 3.78 9.29 23.77
CA LYS A 351 2.97 9.50 24.97
C LYS A 351 1.95 8.37 25.24
N ILE A 352 1.24 7.92 24.21
CA ILE A 352 0.12 6.99 24.38
C ILE A 352 0.59 5.54 24.38
N LYS A 353 1.39 5.15 23.38
CA LYS A 353 1.84 3.75 23.22
C LYS A 353 2.68 3.22 24.39
N PRO A 354 3.64 3.96 24.97
CA PRO A 354 4.37 3.53 26.17
C PRO A 354 3.45 3.28 27.36
N THR A 355 2.46 4.17 27.59
CA THR A 355 1.50 4.06 28.69
C THR A 355 0.62 2.81 28.57
N ILE A 356 0.23 2.43 27.36
CA ILE A 356 -0.56 1.21 27.09
C ILE A 356 0.28 -0.05 27.37
N HIS A 357 1.59 -0.02 27.05
CA HIS A 357 2.48 -1.17 27.25
C HIS A 357 2.93 -1.33 28.71
N SER A 358 2.98 -0.25 29.50
CA SER A 358 3.31 -0.29 30.93
C SER A 358 2.16 -0.81 31.80
N ARG A 359 0.92 -0.86 31.28
CA ARG A 359 -0.27 -1.37 31.99
C ARG A 359 -0.59 -2.84 31.66
N ARG A 360 0.24 -3.51 30.86
CA ARG A 360 0.18 -4.95 30.53
C ARG A 360 1.39 -5.68 31.07
#